data_94fced8d4190ec67b338bc85f1ba42ba
#
_entry.id   94fced8d4190ec67b338bc85f1ba42ba
#
_cell.length_a   1.000
_cell.length_b   1.000
_cell.length_c   1.000
_cell.angle_alpha   90.00
_cell.angle_beta   90.00
_cell.angle_gamma   90.00
#
_symmetry.space_group_name_H-M   'P 1'
#
loop_
_entity.id
_entity.type
_entity.pdbx_description
1 polymer ?
#
loop_
_entity_poly.entity_id
_entity_poly.type
_entity_poly.pdbx_seq_one_letter_code
_entity_poly.pdbx_strand_id
1 'polypeptide(L)'
;MKILAVNGSPRHDGNTANMLKTALTVGARAGYETELYQAGGRAVQGCRACGACAKNPGHCAVADWVQEVYTKMKSAAAILLGSPTYFADLTPEIKAVIDRCGYLARGDGHSLSRKIGAGVCAVRRAGSIHVLDSIQHFFLINDMIVPGSSYWNMSLSRGLGEYAKDEEGVATMTRLGENIVWLLQKLYQ
;
A
#
# COMPACT_ATOMS: atom_id res chain seq x y z
N MET A 1 -16.62 -3.54 6.03
CA MET A 1 -15.18 -3.86 5.82
C MET A 1 -14.49 -2.65 5.21
N LYS A 2 -13.20 -2.46 5.50
CA LYS A 2 -12.42 -1.29 5.10
C LYS A 2 -11.32 -1.65 4.10
N ILE A 3 -11.13 -0.78 3.10
CA ILE A 3 -9.98 -0.77 2.17
C ILE A 3 -9.08 0.41 2.56
N LEU A 4 -7.87 0.13 2.99
CA LEU A 4 -6.87 1.13 3.34
C LEU A 4 -5.88 1.30 2.19
N ALA A 5 -5.59 2.52 1.77
CA ALA A 5 -4.47 2.84 0.90
C ALA A 5 -3.47 3.75 1.64
N VAL A 6 -2.18 3.47 1.50
CA VAL A 6 -1.10 4.27 2.08
C VAL A 6 -0.33 4.95 0.96
N ASN A 7 -0.39 6.28 0.90
CA ASN A 7 0.33 7.08 -0.09
C ASN A 7 1.74 7.42 0.41
N GLY A 8 2.75 6.83 -0.22
CA GLY A 8 4.17 7.11 0.04
C GLY A 8 4.74 8.32 -0.73
N SER A 9 3.94 8.93 -1.62
CA SER A 9 4.37 10.15 -2.29
C SER A 9 4.28 11.35 -1.35
N PRO A 10 5.29 12.24 -1.30
CA PRO A 10 5.19 13.49 -0.55
C PRO A 10 4.15 14.48 -1.13
N ARG A 11 3.68 14.21 -2.34
CA ARG A 11 2.64 15.02 -3.00
C ARG A 11 1.26 14.45 -2.66
N HIS A 12 0.46 15.19 -1.88
CA HIS A 12 -0.88 14.77 -1.45
C HIS A 12 -1.84 14.49 -2.61
N ASP A 13 -1.75 15.27 -3.69
CA ASP A 13 -2.55 15.11 -4.92
C ASP A 13 -1.68 14.73 -6.12
N GLY A 14 -0.55 14.02 -5.86
CA GLY A 14 0.34 13.51 -6.90
C GLY A 14 -0.25 12.30 -7.64
N ASN A 15 0.49 11.85 -8.66
CA ASN A 15 0.05 10.72 -9.49
C ASN A 15 -0.20 9.45 -8.67
N THR A 16 0.69 9.11 -7.72
CA THR A 16 0.52 7.95 -6.83
C THR A 16 -0.79 8.04 -6.02
N ALA A 17 -1.07 9.20 -5.44
CA ALA A 17 -2.30 9.42 -4.68
C ALA A 17 -3.54 9.24 -5.58
N ASN A 18 -3.51 9.77 -6.81
CA ASN A 18 -4.62 9.66 -7.75
C ASN A 18 -4.82 8.22 -8.25
N MET A 19 -3.75 7.46 -8.46
CA MET A 19 -3.83 6.01 -8.74
C MET A 19 -4.55 5.27 -7.60
N LEU A 20 -4.13 5.50 -6.36
CA LEU A 20 -4.77 4.90 -5.18
C LEU A 20 -6.23 5.31 -5.06
N LYS A 21 -6.55 6.60 -5.27
CA LYS A 21 -7.93 7.12 -5.27
C LYS A 21 -8.82 6.44 -6.32
N THR A 22 -8.28 6.12 -7.50
CA THR A 22 -9.02 5.39 -8.55
C THR A 22 -9.45 4.02 -8.04
N ALA A 23 -8.54 3.22 -7.49
CA ALA A 23 -8.87 1.90 -6.94
C ALA A 23 -9.83 2.01 -5.73
N LEU A 24 -9.63 2.97 -4.82
CA LEU A 24 -10.51 3.22 -3.68
C LEU A 24 -11.92 3.63 -4.11
N THR A 25 -12.06 4.39 -5.20
CA THR A 25 -13.36 4.82 -5.72
C THR A 25 -14.22 3.62 -6.15
N VAL A 26 -13.60 2.59 -6.74
CA VAL A 26 -14.30 1.34 -7.09
C VAL A 26 -14.81 0.65 -5.82
N GLY A 27 -13.96 0.55 -4.79
CA GLY A 27 -14.36 0.00 -3.49
C GLY A 27 -15.51 0.77 -2.83
N ALA A 28 -15.42 2.11 -2.83
CA ALA A 28 -16.48 2.97 -2.27
C ALA A 28 -17.83 2.79 -3.00
N ARG A 29 -17.80 2.71 -4.34
CA ARG A 29 -19.00 2.44 -5.15
C ARG A 29 -19.62 1.07 -4.86
N ALA A 30 -18.82 0.11 -4.45
CA ALA A 30 -19.26 -1.22 -4.03
C ALA A 30 -19.72 -1.28 -2.56
N GLY A 31 -19.76 -0.15 -1.84
CA GLY A 31 -20.25 -0.04 -0.47
C GLY A 31 -19.22 -0.33 0.63
N TYR A 32 -17.91 -0.40 0.28
CA TYR A 32 -16.86 -0.56 1.28
C TYR A 32 -16.41 0.79 1.84
N GLU A 33 -16.05 0.81 3.12
CA GLU A 33 -15.35 1.95 3.71
C GLU A 33 -13.96 2.07 3.07
N THR A 34 -13.55 3.27 2.68
CA THR A 34 -12.24 3.51 2.07
C THR A 34 -11.49 4.61 2.80
N GLU A 35 -10.18 4.42 2.95
CA GLU A 35 -9.31 5.42 3.56
C GLU A 35 -8.02 5.57 2.76
N LEU A 36 -7.62 6.81 2.47
CA LEU A 36 -6.31 7.15 1.94
C LEU A 36 -5.45 7.79 3.04
N TYR A 37 -4.43 7.09 3.49
CA TYR A 37 -3.50 7.58 4.50
C TYR A 37 -2.27 8.21 3.85
N GLN A 38 -1.95 9.45 4.24
CA GLN A 38 -0.78 10.18 3.74
C GLN A 38 0.45 9.85 4.61
N ALA A 39 1.37 9.05 4.08
CA ALA A 39 2.64 8.72 4.73
C ALA A 39 3.81 9.55 4.18
N GLY A 40 3.85 9.74 2.87
CA GLY A 40 4.93 10.45 2.19
C GLY A 40 5.09 11.89 2.65
N GLY A 41 6.34 12.33 2.76
CA GLY A 41 6.70 13.68 3.25
C GLY A 41 6.68 13.83 4.77
N ARG A 42 6.32 12.80 5.52
CA ARG A 42 6.36 12.81 6.99
C ARG A 42 7.70 12.28 7.50
N ALA A 43 8.24 12.91 8.53
CA ALA A 43 9.44 12.40 9.19
C ALA A 43 9.21 10.97 9.71
N VAL A 44 10.13 10.07 9.43
CA VAL A 44 10.03 8.65 9.80
C VAL A 44 11.40 8.08 10.14
N GLN A 45 11.44 7.14 11.07
CA GLN A 45 12.61 6.31 11.35
C GLN A 45 12.41 4.89 10.80
N GLY A 46 13.48 4.34 10.26
CA GLY A 46 13.54 2.92 9.90
C GLY A 46 13.46 1.99 11.12
N CYS A 47 13.33 0.70 10.87
CA CYS A 47 13.39 -0.31 11.93
C CYS A 47 14.78 -0.34 12.57
N ARG A 48 14.85 -0.26 13.91
CA ARG A 48 16.11 -0.30 14.68
C ARG A 48 16.50 -1.71 15.11
N ALA A 49 15.79 -2.74 14.65
CA ALA A 49 16.01 -4.15 15.01
C ALA A 49 16.09 -4.40 16.54
N CYS A 50 15.42 -3.60 17.35
CA CYS A 50 15.50 -3.64 18.83
C CYS A 50 14.74 -4.82 19.47
N GLY A 51 13.94 -5.58 18.70
CA GLY A 51 13.17 -6.73 19.18
C GLY A 51 12.01 -6.40 20.12
N ALA A 52 11.68 -5.12 20.37
CA ALA A 52 10.62 -4.74 21.30
C ALA A 52 9.24 -5.25 20.87
N CYS A 53 8.95 -5.31 19.57
CA CYS A 53 7.69 -5.82 19.03
C CYS A 53 7.47 -7.32 19.30
N ALA A 54 8.53 -8.11 19.50
CA ALA A 54 8.41 -9.51 19.91
C ALA A 54 8.06 -9.65 21.39
N LYS A 55 8.44 -8.67 22.23
CA LYS A 55 8.14 -8.66 23.67
C LYS A 55 6.81 -7.97 24.00
N ASN A 56 6.38 -7.04 23.15
CA ASN A 56 5.12 -6.33 23.27
C ASN A 56 4.39 -6.38 21.91
N PRO A 57 3.64 -7.47 21.63
CA PRO A 57 3.00 -7.68 20.35
C PRO A 57 2.14 -6.50 19.90
N GLY A 58 2.27 -6.12 18.63
CA GLY A 58 1.52 -5.01 18.06
C GLY A 58 2.04 -3.61 18.40
N HIS A 59 3.11 -3.48 19.18
CA HIS A 59 3.66 -2.18 19.60
C HIS A 59 5.12 -1.99 19.17
N CYS A 60 5.39 -0.87 18.49
CA CYS A 60 6.73 -0.46 18.11
C CYS A 60 7.34 0.45 19.16
N ALA A 61 8.63 0.24 19.50
CA ALA A 61 9.37 1.12 20.41
C ALA A 61 9.69 2.51 19.82
N VAL A 62 9.54 2.68 18.51
CA VAL A 62 9.67 3.99 17.86
C VAL A 62 8.29 4.64 17.84
N ALA A 63 8.15 5.72 18.59
CA ALA A 63 6.90 6.45 18.75
C ALA A 63 6.74 7.47 17.58
N ASP A 64 6.11 7.05 16.51
CA ASP A 64 5.75 7.89 15.36
C ASP A 64 4.49 7.37 14.66
N TRP A 65 4.10 7.99 13.56
CA TRP A 65 2.90 7.69 12.80
C TRP A 65 2.83 6.26 12.20
N VAL A 66 3.96 5.52 12.13
CA VAL A 66 3.94 4.13 11.62
C VAL A 66 3.12 3.21 12.53
N GLN A 67 3.09 3.48 13.84
CA GLN A 67 2.21 2.75 14.76
C GLN A 67 0.73 2.94 14.41
N GLU A 68 0.32 4.14 14.02
CA GLU A 68 -1.04 4.42 13.57
C GLU A 68 -1.37 3.65 12.28
N VAL A 69 -0.45 3.67 11.30
CA VAL A 69 -0.60 2.91 10.05
C VAL A 69 -0.78 1.42 10.34
N TYR A 70 0.04 0.84 11.21
CA TYR A 70 -0.10 -0.55 11.59
C TYR A 70 -1.48 -0.87 12.18
N THR A 71 -1.98 -0.03 13.08
CA THR A 71 -3.32 -0.19 13.67
C THR A 71 -4.41 -0.17 12.60
N LYS A 72 -4.30 0.73 11.61
CA LYS A 72 -5.21 0.82 10.48
C LYS A 72 -5.10 -0.42 9.56
N MET A 73 -3.89 -0.94 9.32
CA MET A 73 -3.70 -2.17 8.55
C MET A 73 -4.37 -3.37 9.23
N LYS A 74 -4.26 -3.49 10.56
CA LYS A 74 -4.94 -4.56 11.31
C LYS A 74 -6.45 -4.54 11.13
N SER A 75 -7.07 -3.38 11.10
CA SER A 75 -8.52 -3.23 10.96
C SER A 75 -9.03 -3.33 9.51
N ALA A 76 -8.16 -3.17 8.52
CA ALA A 76 -8.52 -3.23 7.11
C ALA A 76 -8.62 -4.69 6.61
N ALA A 77 -9.53 -4.94 5.66
CA ALA A 77 -9.62 -6.21 4.93
C ALA A 77 -8.73 -6.21 3.67
N ALA A 78 -8.49 -5.03 3.08
CA ALA A 78 -7.58 -4.84 1.97
C ALA A 78 -6.64 -3.65 2.22
N ILE A 79 -5.38 -3.78 1.80
CA ILE A 79 -4.30 -2.81 2.02
C ILE A 79 -3.60 -2.54 0.70
N LEU A 80 -3.58 -1.28 0.26
CA LEU A 80 -2.82 -0.83 -0.89
C LEU A 80 -1.63 -0.01 -0.41
N LEU A 81 -0.44 -0.31 -0.90
CA LEU A 81 0.75 0.50 -0.70
C LEU A 81 1.14 1.17 -2.01
N GLY A 82 1.15 2.49 -2.04
CA GLY A 82 1.53 3.26 -3.22
C GLY A 82 2.81 4.04 -3.02
N SER A 83 3.72 3.96 -4.00
CA SER A 83 4.97 4.72 -3.99
C SER A 83 5.27 5.30 -5.38
N PRO A 84 5.82 6.51 -5.48
CA PRO A 84 6.55 6.89 -6.68
C PRO A 84 7.86 6.11 -6.75
N THR A 85 8.42 5.99 -7.95
CA THR A 85 9.76 5.41 -8.15
C THR A 85 10.83 6.45 -7.82
N TYR A 86 11.63 6.20 -6.79
CA TYR A 86 12.81 6.98 -6.40
C TYR A 86 14.07 6.13 -6.57
N PHE A 87 14.92 6.48 -7.55
CA PHE A 87 16.14 5.72 -7.85
C PHE A 87 15.90 4.21 -7.99
N ALA A 88 14.88 3.86 -8.79
CA ALA A 88 14.43 2.49 -9.06
C ALA A 88 13.89 1.72 -7.84
N ASP A 89 13.54 2.40 -6.75
CA ASP A 89 12.90 1.77 -5.59
C ASP A 89 11.80 2.67 -5.00
N LEU A 90 11.17 2.19 -3.93
CA LEU A 90 10.11 2.91 -3.21
C LEU A 90 10.69 4.05 -2.32
N THR A 91 9.79 4.89 -1.82
CA THR A 91 10.17 5.98 -0.92
C THR A 91 10.60 5.46 0.46
N PRO A 92 11.45 6.21 1.20
CA PRO A 92 11.88 5.85 2.56
C PRO A 92 10.69 5.62 3.51
N GLU A 93 9.62 6.38 3.36
CA GLU A 93 8.41 6.28 4.19
C GLU A 93 7.72 4.92 3.99
N ILE A 94 7.56 4.46 2.75
CA ILE A 94 6.99 3.14 2.48
C ILE A 94 7.95 2.04 2.93
N LYS A 95 9.27 2.23 2.78
CA LYS A 95 10.24 1.26 3.31
C LYS A 95 10.13 1.12 4.84
N ALA A 96 10.00 2.23 5.55
CA ALA A 96 9.80 2.20 7.00
C ALA A 96 8.48 1.50 7.40
N VAL A 97 7.40 1.71 6.63
CA VAL A 97 6.13 0.99 6.81
C VAL A 97 6.34 -0.51 6.60
N ILE A 98 6.97 -0.93 5.50
CA ILE A 98 7.24 -2.34 5.20
C ILE A 98 8.04 -2.98 6.33
N ASP A 99 9.17 -2.41 6.71
CA ASP A 99 10.07 -3.02 7.69
C ASP A 99 9.43 -3.08 9.08
N ARG A 100 8.75 -2.01 9.50
CA ARG A 100 8.21 -1.92 10.85
C ARG A 100 6.87 -2.61 10.99
N CYS A 101 5.93 -2.40 10.06
CA CYS A 101 4.64 -3.09 10.09
C CYS A 101 4.80 -4.60 9.85
N GLY A 102 5.77 -5.02 9.02
CA GLY A 102 6.10 -6.43 8.82
C GLY A 102 6.54 -7.11 10.11
N TYR A 103 7.47 -6.53 10.85
CA TYR A 103 7.90 -7.06 12.16
C TYR A 103 6.76 -7.02 13.20
N LEU A 104 5.98 -5.95 13.22
CA LEU A 104 4.82 -5.85 14.11
C LEU A 104 3.81 -6.95 13.83
N ALA A 105 3.43 -7.16 12.56
CA ALA A 105 2.44 -8.16 12.18
C ALA A 105 2.88 -9.58 12.52
N ARG A 106 4.14 -9.92 12.27
CA ARG A 106 4.70 -11.24 12.62
C ARG A 106 4.77 -11.47 14.14
N GLY A 107 5.13 -10.45 14.90
CA GLY A 107 5.14 -10.50 16.37
C GLY A 107 3.76 -10.48 17.01
N ASP A 108 2.74 -10.06 16.27
CA ASP A 108 1.33 -9.95 16.71
C ASP A 108 0.45 -11.04 16.07
N GLY A 109 0.91 -12.29 16.13
CA GLY A 109 0.15 -13.45 15.68
C GLY A 109 -0.16 -13.49 14.18
N HIS A 110 0.74 -12.95 13.33
CA HIS A 110 0.52 -12.83 11.88
C HIS A 110 -0.76 -12.07 11.52
N SER A 111 -0.97 -10.93 12.19
CA SER A 111 -2.22 -10.13 12.14
C SER A 111 -2.63 -9.63 10.75
N LEU A 112 -1.77 -9.72 9.74
CA LEU A 112 -2.07 -9.38 8.35
C LEU A 112 -2.37 -10.61 7.47
N SER A 113 -2.25 -11.83 8.00
CA SER A 113 -2.51 -13.07 7.26
C SER A 113 -3.90 -13.07 6.62
N ARG A 114 -3.95 -13.56 5.38
CA ARG A 114 -5.16 -13.68 4.54
C ARG A 114 -5.88 -12.39 4.18
N LYS A 115 -5.32 -11.23 4.52
CA LYS A 115 -5.80 -9.94 3.99
C LYS A 115 -5.38 -9.77 2.54
N ILE A 116 -6.08 -8.91 1.80
CA ILE A 116 -5.73 -8.56 0.43
C ILE A 116 -4.65 -7.48 0.47
N GLY A 117 -3.58 -7.63 -0.34
CA GLY A 117 -2.49 -6.65 -0.47
C GLY A 117 -2.21 -6.30 -1.93
N ALA A 118 -2.08 -5.00 -2.27
CA ALA A 118 -1.75 -4.57 -3.62
C ALA A 118 -0.72 -3.42 -3.63
N GLY A 119 0.34 -3.58 -4.42
CA GLY A 119 1.32 -2.52 -4.68
C GLY A 119 0.90 -1.63 -5.85
N VAL A 120 1.17 -0.32 -5.76
CA VAL A 120 0.88 0.67 -6.81
C VAL A 120 2.09 1.59 -6.99
N CYS A 121 2.50 1.84 -8.25
CA CYS A 121 3.70 2.61 -8.54
C CYS A 121 3.49 3.69 -9.62
N ALA A 122 3.77 4.95 -9.30
CA ALA A 122 3.93 6.00 -10.30
C ALA A 122 5.40 6.10 -10.72
N VAL A 123 5.68 6.07 -12.01
CA VAL A 123 7.04 6.11 -12.55
C VAL A 123 7.16 7.07 -13.73
N ARG A 124 8.31 7.78 -13.80
CA ARG A 124 8.59 8.63 -14.95
C ARG A 124 8.85 7.82 -16.22
N ARG A 125 9.63 6.72 -16.12
CA ARG A 125 10.09 5.93 -17.30
C ARG A 125 10.41 4.49 -16.96
N ALA A 126 11.26 4.21 -15.98
CA ALA A 126 11.75 2.88 -15.64
C ALA A 126 11.93 2.73 -14.12
N GLY A 127 12.10 1.48 -13.64
CA GLY A 127 12.34 1.15 -12.23
C GLY A 127 11.08 0.83 -11.43
N SER A 128 9.88 0.90 -12.03
CA SER A 128 8.61 0.56 -11.35
C SER A 128 8.56 -0.88 -10.87
N ILE A 129 9.16 -1.81 -11.60
CA ILE A 129 9.15 -3.23 -11.25
C ILE A 129 9.82 -3.47 -9.91
N HIS A 130 10.97 -2.85 -9.63
CA HIS A 130 11.65 -2.98 -8.33
C HIS A 130 10.79 -2.44 -7.18
N VAL A 131 10.05 -1.33 -7.41
CA VAL A 131 9.10 -0.81 -6.42
C VAL A 131 7.99 -1.82 -6.13
N LEU A 132 7.40 -2.39 -7.18
CA LEU A 132 6.34 -3.39 -7.05
C LEU A 132 6.84 -4.65 -6.37
N ASP A 133 8.03 -5.15 -6.72
CA ASP A 133 8.65 -6.31 -6.10
C ASP A 133 8.88 -6.08 -4.60
N SER A 134 9.46 -4.94 -4.22
CA SER A 134 9.69 -4.60 -2.81
C SER A 134 8.37 -4.61 -2.01
N ILE A 135 7.29 -4.08 -2.58
CA ILE A 135 5.97 -4.06 -1.94
C ILE A 135 5.35 -5.47 -1.90
N GLN A 136 5.45 -6.24 -2.99
CA GLN A 136 4.89 -7.60 -3.06
C GLN A 136 5.57 -8.54 -2.08
N HIS A 137 6.89 -8.46 -1.90
CA HIS A 137 7.61 -9.25 -0.89
C HIS A 137 7.07 -9.01 0.53
N PHE A 138 6.68 -7.78 0.87
CA PHE A 138 6.03 -7.49 2.14
C PHE A 138 4.69 -8.21 2.30
N PHE A 139 3.86 -8.21 1.26
CA PHE A 139 2.57 -8.90 1.31
C PHE A 139 2.75 -10.41 1.39
N LEU A 140 3.61 -10.98 0.56
CA LEU A 140 3.82 -12.42 0.49
C LEU A 140 4.39 -12.99 1.80
N ILE A 141 5.38 -12.32 2.43
CA ILE A 141 5.94 -12.80 3.71
C ILE A 141 4.95 -12.65 4.88
N ASN A 142 3.92 -11.81 4.75
CA ASN A 142 2.84 -11.68 5.72
C ASN A 142 1.62 -12.58 5.41
N ASP A 143 1.77 -13.58 4.51
CA ASP A 143 0.71 -14.53 4.16
C ASP A 143 -0.55 -13.83 3.63
N MET A 144 -0.37 -12.76 2.84
CA MET A 144 -1.46 -11.99 2.25
C MET A 144 -1.78 -12.45 0.82
N ILE A 145 -2.98 -12.17 0.36
CA ILE A 145 -3.45 -12.47 -1.00
C ILE A 145 -3.16 -11.27 -1.90
N VAL A 146 -2.36 -11.47 -2.95
CA VAL A 146 -1.97 -10.40 -3.87
C VAL A 146 -2.75 -10.53 -5.18
N PRO A 147 -3.73 -9.66 -5.47
CA PRO A 147 -4.42 -9.65 -6.75
C PRO A 147 -3.56 -9.02 -7.86
N GLY A 148 -3.67 -9.55 -9.06
CA GLY A 148 -3.27 -8.86 -10.27
C GLY A 148 -4.32 -7.86 -10.74
N SER A 149 -4.01 -7.20 -11.89
CA SER A 149 -4.92 -6.35 -12.63
C SER A 149 -4.80 -6.66 -14.14
N SER A 150 -5.13 -5.72 -15.02
CA SER A 150 -4.95 -5.89 -16.47
C SER A 150 -3.49 -5.78 -16.93
N TYR A 151 -2.64 -5.16 -16.12
CA TYR A 151 -1.19 -4.99 -16.34
C TYR A 151 -0.49 -4.86 -14.99
N TRP A 152 0.82 -4.57 -14.95
CA TRP A 152 1.49 -4.19 -13.70
C TRP A 152 0.87 -2.90 -13.15
N ASN A 153 0.67 -2.84 -11.84
CA ASN A 153 -0.02 -1.73 -11.16
C ASN A 153 0.83 -0.46 -11.17
N MET A 154 1.09 0.07 -12.35
CA MET A 154 1.94 1.25 -12.55
C MET A 154 1.28 2.27 -13.47
N SER A 155 1.80 3.50 -13.45
CA SER A 155 1.48 4.55 -14.42
C SER A 155 2.75 5.29 -14.84
N LEU A 156 2.88 5.53 -16.15
CA LEU A 156 3.92 6.37 -16.72
C LEU A 156 3.53 7.84 -16.54
N SER A 157 3.98 8.47 -15.45
CA SER A 157 3.57 9.82 -15.10
C SER A 157 4.65 10.54 -14.30
N ARG A 158 5.13 11.69 -14.80
CA ARG A 158 6.18 12.52 -14.19
C ARG A 158 5.63 13.79 -13.54
N GLY A 159 4.92 14.59 -14.31
CA GLY A 159 4.32 15.86 -13.87
C GLY A 159 3.05 15.64 -13.05
N LEU A 160 2.63 16.65 -12.30
CA LEU A 160 1.37 16.63 -11.57
C LEU A 160 0.20 16.45 -12.55
N GLY A 161 -0.70 15.52 -12.22
CA GLY A 161 -1.90 15.26 -13.02
C GLY A 161 -1.67 14.44 -14.30
N GLU A 162 -0.44 14.03 -14.61
CA GLU A 162 -0.17 13.23 -15.83
C GLU A 162 -0.81 11.84 -15.77
N TYR A 163 -1.02 11.28 -14.58
CA TYR A 163 -1.76 10.02 -14.43
C TYR A 163 -3.14 10.04 -15.12
N ALA A 164 -3.85 11.17 -15.07
CA ALA A 164 -5.16 11.28 -15.70
C ALA A 164 -5.12 11.19 -17.24
N LYS A 165 -3.93 11.32 -17.84
CA LYS A 165 -3.69 11.19 -19.29
C LYS A 165 -3.18 9.81 -19.70
N ASP A 166 -2.82 8.98 -18.73
CA ASP A 166 -2.39 7.58 -18.94
C ASP A 166 -3.62 6.67 -18.88
N GLU A 167 -4.29 6.52 -20.01
CA GLU A 167 -5.53 5.74 -20.13
C GLU A 167 -5.34 4.29 -19.69
N GLU A 168 -4.20 3.67 -20.05
CA GLU A 168 -3.88 2.30 -19.60
C GLU A 168 -3.68 2.22 -18.10
N GLY A 169 -2.95 3.18 -17.50
CA GLY A 169 -2.77 3.27 -16.07
C GLY A 169 -4.08 3.46 -15.31
N VAL A 170 -4.99 4.30 -15.82
CA VAL A 170 -6.33 4.49 -15.24
C VAL A 170 -7.16 3.21 -15.32
N ALA A 171 -7.17 2.55 -16.48
CA ALA A 171 -7.88 1.27 -16.67
C ALA A 171 -7.31 0.18 -15.74
N THR A 172 -5.98 0.10 -15.60
CA THR A 172 -5.28 -0.84 -14.72
C THR A 172 -5.67 -0.62 -13.24
N MET A 173 -5.72 0.62 -12.77
CA MET A 173 -6.13 0.92 -11.39
C MET A 173 -7.62 0.65 -11.16
N THR A 174 -8.45 0.87 -12.15
CA THR A 174 -9.88 0.53 -12.08
C THR A 174 -10.04 -0.99 -11.96
N ARG A 175 -9.36 -1.76 -12.82
CA ARG A 175 -9.36 -3.23 -12.75
C ARG A 175 -8.80 -3.77 -11.43
N LEU A 176 -7.77 -3.14 -10.89
CA LEU A 176 -7.27 -3.50 -9.55
C LEU A 176 -8.36 -3.34 -8.49
N GLY A 177 -9.06 -2.21 -8.49
CA GLY A 177 -10.18 -1.96 -7.60
C GLY A 177 -11.30 -3.01 -7.73
N GLU A 178 -11.67 -3.38 -8.97
CA GLU A 178 -12.66 -4.43 -9.25
C GLU A 178 -12.22 -5.79 -8.72
N ASN A 179 -10.95 -6.16 -8.91
CA ASN A 179 -10.41 -7.43 -8.42
C ASN A 179 -10.36 -7.48 -6.88
N ILE A 180 -10.04 -6.36 -6.23
CA ILE A 180 -10.10 -6.25 -4.76
C ILE A 180 -11.55 -6.44 -4.28
N VAL A 181 -12.51 -5.77 -4.90
CA VAL A 181 -13.95 -5.91 -4.56
C VAL A 181 -14.41 -7.35 -4.75
N TRP A 182 -14.07 -7.97 -5.89
CA TRP A 182 -14.40 -9.37 -6.16
C TRP A 182 -13.83 -10.32 -5.09
N LEU A 183 -12.57 -10.15 -4.71
CA LEU A 183 -11.95 -10.94 -3.65
C LEU A 183 -12.61 -10.73 -2.30
N LEU A 184 -12.92 -9.48 -1.92
CA LEU A 184 -13.61 -9.18 -0.66
C LEU A 184 -14.97 -9.89 -0.60
N GLN A 185 -15.70 -9.91 -1.71
CA GLN A 185 -16.98 -10.63 -1.81
C GLN A 185 -16.82 -12.15 -1.69
N LYS A 186 -15.72 -12.72 -2.19
CA LYS A 186 -15.49 -14.17 -2.14
C LYS A 186 -14.91 -14.69 -0.83
N LEU A 187 -14.13 -13.86 -0.15
CA LEU A 187 -13.41 -14.27 1.06
C LEU A 187 -14.21 -14.02 2.35
N TYR A 188 -15.14 -13.07 2.32
CA TYR A 188 -15.82 -12.58 3.53
C TYR A 188 -17.36 -12.65 3.45
N GLN A 189 -17.90 -13.39 2.46
CA GLN A 189 -19.34 -13.70 2.37
C GLN A 189 -19.67 -15.01 3.06
#